data_7c1751a6824fde0368874c2827525cf8
#
_entry.id   7c1751a6824fde0368874c2827525cf8
#
_cell.length_a   1.000
_cell.length_b   1.000
_cell.length_c   1.000
_cell.angle_alpha   90.00
_cell.angle_beta   90.00
_cell.angle_gamma   90.00
#
_symmetry.space_group_name_H-M   'P 1'
#
loop_
_entity.id
_entity.type
_entity.pdbx_description
1 polymer ?
#
loop_
_entity_poly.entity_id
_entity_poly.type
_entity_poly.pdbx_seq_one_letter_code
_entity_poly.pdbx_strand_id
1 'polypeptide(L)'
;MKVHFIQLSDIHFQYQNYNIMRMRDSLSDYLGQLNQENGIDFLVVTGDITHQGREYTSDVRGFLDDVLKSTNLTKKSMYIIPGNHDINRSKQVRGYIIDSMQGKKGVSNELNGEVYSTLLQGQEEFFNFYSSYLQEEYPKEELHFIKKSDKYNVFHINTCLVSGKNGEEGHLLVDINKFYKAIRELRHTKEEKVLNIAIGHHTLECLCEEDREAMRNNFADHNIDLYLSGHVHDPSYNVSLNHGDAPFLELVSGAVMSDEYATPGFVEVEVNLEDGKSNAKYHIWNNSGEYWAVDNQVGRRVRKGTLNHTIERLNKKKVPEVLKELELHKEASLEEVDENEFKSFIIELHESISSQKHTGGSFDYKVDLEDKFTNMVCSETFQMNFDAYSRCFDIIDKIMSSTSYVSSDKKELITEEISDKYLLIHHQCKTGDEIFIKLVEQITEEYASYFSYSKLRVKRYIKILTSWVIYKCLIFNDDKKEKAM
;
A
#
# COMPACT_ATOMS: atom_id res chain seq x y z
N MET A 1 -8.98 18.84 -10.81
CA MET A 1 -10.12 17.90 -10.89
C MET A 1 -10.02 16.94 -9.71
N LYS A 2 -11.12 16.69 -8.98
CA LYS A 2 -11.11 15.84 -7.78
C LYS A 2 -11.96 14.60 -7.99
N VAL A 3 -11.63 13.54 -7.24
CA VAL A 3 -12.42 12.32 -7.04
C VAL A 3 -12.66 12.17 -5.55
N HIS A 4 -13.92 12.02 -5.13
CA HIS A 4 -14.30 11.88 -3.74
C HIS A 4 -15.24 10.69 -3.57
N PHE A 5 -14.93 9.76 -2.68
CA PHE A 5 -15.70 8.55 -2.49
C PHE A 5 -15.70 8.04 -1.05
N ILE A 6 -16.66 7.18 -0.74
CA ILE A 6 -16.79 6.51 0.55
C ILE A 6 -16.57 5.01 0.36
N GLN A 7 -15.83 4.40 1.26
CA GLN A 7 -15.70 2.95 1.40
C GLN A 7 -16.44 2.48 2.64
N LEU A 8 -17.42 1.60 2.45
CA LEU A 8 -18.09 0.84 3.50
C LEU A 8 -17.65 -0.62 3.41
N SER A 9 -17.60 -1.33 4.53
CA SER A 9 -17.26 -2.75 4.60
C SER A 9 -17.95 -3.43 5.76
N ASP A 10 -18.05 -4.76 5.72
CA ASP A 10 -18.41 -5.60 6.86
C ASP A 10 -19.73 -5.15 7.50
N ILE A 11 -20.80 -5.07 6.67
CA ILE A 11 -22.12 -4.59 7.08
C ILE A 11 -22.80 -5.62 7.96
N HIS A 12 -22.65 -6.93 7.63
CA HIS A 12 -23.26 -8.05 8.37
C HIS A 12 -24.72 -7.78 8.76
N PHE A 13 -25.54 -7.45 7.80
CA PHE A 13 -26.86 -6.86 8.01
C PHE A 13 -27.81 -7.67 8.92
N GLN A 14 -27.61 -8.99 9.01
CA GLN A 14 -28.41 -9.87 9.89
C GLN A 14 -28.17 -9.62 11.37
N TYR A 15 -27.06 -8.99 11.75
CA TYR A 15 -26.86 -8.54 13.12
C TYR A 15 -27.70 -7.28 13.35
N GLN A 16 -28.75 -7.41 14.13
CA GLN A 16 -29.66 -6.33 14.45
C GLN A 16 -29.86 -6.26 15.97
N ASN A 17 -29.43 -5.16 16.55
CA ASN A 17 -29.78 -4.74 17.90
C ASN A 17 -29.96 -3.22 17.89
N TYR A 18 -30.39 -2.67 18.99
CA TYR A 18 -30.66 -1.24 19.09
C TYR A 18 -29.45 -0.39 18.64
N ASN A 19 -28.25 -0.69 19.12
CA ASN A 19 -27.05 0.10 18.81
C ASN A 19 -26.69 0.05 17.33
N ILE A 20 -26.77 -1.11 16.71
CA ILE A 20 -26.48 -1.30 15.27
C ILE A 20 -27.53 -0.59 14.41
N MET A 21 -28.80 -0.68 14.76
CA MET A 21 -29.85 0.03 14.02
C MET A 21 -29.66 1.55 14.13
N ARG A 22 -29.42 2.07 15.34
CA ARG A 22 -29.14 3.49 15.54
C ARG A 22 -27.92 3.96 14.78
N MET A 23 -26.84 3.18 14.77
CA MET A 23 -25.63 3.47 14.03
C MET A 23 -25.90 3.57 12.52
N ARG A 24 -26.66 2.63 11.96
CA ARG A 24 -26.99 2.60 10.52
C ARG A 24 -27.94 3.71 10.11
N ASP A 25 -28.95 4.02 10.91
CA ASP A 25 -29.85 5.14 10.68
C ASP A 25 -29.05 6.46 10.66
N SER A 26 -28.19 6.67 11.66
CA SER A 26 -27.33 7.85 11.76
C SER A 26 -26.27 7.92 10.65
N LEU A 27 -25.84 6.76 10.07
CA LEU A 27 -24.88 6.72 8.99
C LEU A 27 -25.41 7.45 7.75
N SER A 28 -26.64 7.18 7.36
CA SER A 28 -27.28 7.81 6.19
C SER A 28 -27.32 9.33 6.34
N ASP A 29 -27.70 9.83 7.53
CA ASP A 29 -27.73 11.27 7.81
C ASP A 29 -26.31 11.89 7.76
N TYR A 30 -25.33 11.18 8.34
CA TYR A 30 -23.95 11.65 8.36
C TYR A 30 -23.32 11.67 6.96
N LEU A 31 -23.54 10.64 6.14
CA LEU A 31 -23.10 10.62 4.74
C LEU A 31 -23.77 11.75 3.93
N GLY A 32 -25.02 12.07 4.22
CA GLY A 32 -25.72 13.21 3.63
C GLY A 32 -25.05 14.56 3.97
N GLN A 33 -24.56 14.73 5.19
CA GLN A 33 -23.77 15.92 5.59
C GLN A 33 -22.45 15.98 4.84
N LEU A 34 -21.67 14.88 4.79
CA LEU A 34 -20.41 14.83 4.04
C LEU A 34 -20.62 15.15 2.56
N ASN A 35 -21.71 14.63 1.97
CA ASN A 35 -22.04 14.93 0.58
C ASN A 35 -22.38 16.40 0.34
N GLN A 36 -23.06 17.05 1.28
CA GLN A 36 -23.35 18.49 1.19
C GLN A 36 -22.08 19.35 1.28
N GLU A 37 -21.07 18.91 2.04
CA GLU A 37 -19.82 19.63 2.19
C GLU A 37 -18.95 19.59 0.93
N ASN A 38 -18.75 18.42 0.34
CA ASN A 38 -17.75 18.21 -0.73
C ASN A 38 -18.27 17.50 -1.97
N GLY A 39 -19.48 16.96 -1.96
CA GLY A 39 -20.02 16.10 -3.01
C GLY A 39 -19.29 14.75 -3.08
N ILE A 40 -20.03 13.66 -3.16
CA ILE A 40 -19.48 12.30 -3.26
C ILE A 40 -19.71 11.81 -4.69
N ASP A 41 -18.65 11.33 -5.36
CA ASP A 41 -18.71 10.82 -6.74
C ASP A 41 -19.25 9.37 -6.79
N PHE A 42 -18.88 8.52 -5.81
CA PHE A 42 -19.30 7.12 -5.77
C PHE A 42 -19.11 6.47 -4.38
N LEU A 43 -19.69 5.27 -4.25
CA LEU A 43 -19.58 4.41 -3.06
C LEU A 43 -18.91 3.08 -3.42
N VAL A 44 -18.09 2.58 -2.51
CA VAL A 44 -17.49 1.25 -2.57
C VAL A 44 -17.98 0.41 -1.39
N VAL A 45 -18.41 -0.82 -1.63
CA VAL A 45 -18.74 -1.81 -0.59
C VAL A 45 -17.80 -2.99 -0.74
N THR A 46 -16.86 -3.12 0.20
CA THR A 46 -15.79 -4.12 0.15
C THR A 46 -16.17 -5.45 0.80
N GLY A 47 -17.44 -5.88 0.64
CA GLY A 47 -17.92 -7.21 1.01
C GLY A 47 -18.51 -7.32 2.42
N ASP A 48 -18.87 -8.56 2.77
CA ASP A 48 -19.55 -8.94 4.01
C ASP A 48 -20.83 -8.13 4.26
N ILE A 49 -21.65 -8.02 3.21
CA ILE A 49 -22.94 -7.33 3.27
C ILE A 49 -23.92 -8.14 4.11
N THR A 50 -23.92 -9.47 3.92
CA THR A 50 -24.76 -10.40 4.69
C THR A 50 -23.90 -11.30 5.59
N HIS A 51 -24.51 -12.32 6.19
CA HIS A 51 -23.79 -13.27 7.04
C HIS A 51 -24.05 -14.71 6.60
N GLN A 52 -22.98 -15.46 6.31
CA GLN A 52 -23.01 -16.88 5.90
C GLN A 52 -23.79 -17.14 4.60
N GLY A 53 -23.73 -16.26 3.62
CA GLY A 53 -24.39 -16.40 2.33
C GLY A 53 -25.92 -16.48 2.43
N ARG A 54 -26.51 -15.78 3.40
CA ARG A 54 -27.97 -15.68 3.57
C ARG A 54 -28.57 -14.76 2.51
N GLU A 55 -29.87 -14.86 2.36
CA GLU A 55 -30.63 -14.05 1.41
C GLU A 55 -30.45 -12.54 1.66
N TYR A 56 -30.27 -11.79 0.59
CA TYR A 56 -30.25 -10.33 0.58
C TYR A 56 -31.68 -9.79 0.63
N THR A 57 -32.17 -9.62 1.83
CA THR A 57 -33.56 -9.22 2.11
C THR A 57 -33.90 -7.83 1.58
N SER A 58 -35.21 -7.47 1.61
CA SER A 58 -35.67 -6.10 1.31
C SER A 58 -34.98 -5.04 2.19
N ASP A 59 -34.68 -5.39 3.45
CA ASP A 59 -34.11 -4.47 4.42
C ASP A 59 -32.64 -4.16 4.11
N VAL A 60 -31.86 -5.17 3.66
CA VAL A 60 -30.49 -4.96 3.12
C VAL A 60 -30.53 -3.99 1.94
N ARG A 61 -31.46 -4.22 1.01
CA ARG A 61 -31.63 -3.35 -0.16
C ARG A 61 -32.08 -1.94 0.23
N GLY A 62 -33.01 -1.84 1.20
CA GLY A 62 -33.48 -0.58 1.75
C GLY A 62 -32.35 0.24 2.36
N PHE A 63 -31.50 -0.38 3.17
CA PHE A 63 -30.34 0.28 3.76
C PHE A 63 -29.39 0.82 2.68
N LEU A 64 -29.06 0.03 1.66
CA LEU A 64 -28.19 0.49 0.58
C LEU A 64 -28.85 1.60 -0.28
N ASP A 65 -30.17 1.53 -0.47
CA ASP A 65 -30.92 2.58 -1.17
C ASP A 65 -30.99 3.88 -0.34
N ASP A 66 -31.07 3.81 0.99
CA ASP A 66 -31.01 4.98 1.87
C ASP A 66 -29.63 5.64 1.84
N VAL A 67 -28.54 4.86 1.84
CA VAL A 67 -27.18 5.35 1.66
C VAL A 67 -27.02 6.05 0.30
N LEU A 68 -27.51 5.46 -0.77
CA LEU A 68 -27.47 6.08 -2.11
C LEU A 68 -28.27 7.38 -2.16
N LYS A 69 -29.46 7.39 -1.54
CA LYS A 69 -30.33 8.56 -1.50
C LYS A 69 -29.70 9.71 -0.71
N SER A 70 -29.12 9.43 0.45
CA SER A 70 -28.46 10.45 1.28
C SER A 70 -27.27 11.10 0.60
N THR A 71 -26.53 10.32 -0.22
CA THR A 71 -25.40 10.79 -0.99
C THR A 71 -25.79 11.32 -2.38
N ASN A 72 -27.06 11.35 -2.73
CA ASN A 72 -27.59 11.74 -4.04
C ASN A 72 -26.97 10.96 -5.21
N LEU A 73 -26.61 9.70 -4.95
CA LEU A 73 -26.01 8.79 -5.92
C LEU A 73 -27.04 7.79 -6.49
N THR A 74 -26.67 7.14 -7.57
CA THR A 74 -27.46 6.05 -8.17
C THR A 74 -26.70 4.72 -8.07
N LYS A 75 -27.38 3.61 -8.33
CA LYS A 75 -26.76 2.28 -8.35
C LYS A 75 -25.58 2.16 -9.31
N LYS A 76 -25.51 2.98 -10.35
CA LYS A 76 -24.36 3.06 -11.28
C LYS A 76 -23.09 3.60 -10.64
N SER A 77 -23.23 4.34 -9.54
CA SER A 77 -22.12 4.89 -8.77
C SER A 77 -21.81 4.04 -7.52
N MET A 78 -22.27 2.79 -7.48
CA MET A 78 -21.97 1.86 -6.39
C MET A 78 -21.17 0.68 -6.91
N TYR A 79 -20.03 0.41 -6.29
CA TYR A 79 -19.10 -0.66 -6.64
C TYR A 79 -19.06 -1.67 -5.49
N ILE A 80 -19.42 -2.92 -5.78
CA ILE A 80 -19.62 -3.96 -4.77
C ILE A 80 -18.82 -5.21 -5.14
N ILE A 81 -18.19 -5.83 -4.17
CA ILE A 81 -17.56 -7.14 -4.26
C ILE A 81 -18.09 -8.05 -3.14
N PRO A 82 -17.97 -9.39 -3.26
CA PRO A 82 -18.35 -10.28 -2.18
C PRO A 82 -17.31 -10.29 -1.07
N GLY A 83 -17.77 -10.50 0.18
CA GLY A 83 -16.95 -10.88 1.31
C GLY A 83 -17.05 -12.37 1.64
N ASN A 84 -16.26 -12.84 2.60
CA ASN A 84 -16.25 -14.25 2.99
C ASN A 84 -17.51 -14.66 3.75
N HIS A 85 -18.26 -13.72 4.33
CA HIS A 85 -19.58 -13.97 4.92
C HIS A 85 -20.72 -13.86 3.90
N ASP A 86 -20.48 -13.38 2.68
CA ASP A 86 -21.45 -13.44 1.59
C ASP A 86 -21.51 -14.84 0.92
N ILE A 87 -20.69 -15.79 1.41
CA ILE A 87 -20.57 -17.14 0.86
C ILE A 87 -21.44 -18.14 1.63
N ASN A 88 -22.16 -18.95 0.89
CA ASN A 88 -22.87 -20.08 1.45
C ASN A 88 -21.88 -21.22 1.81
N ARG A 89 -21.60 -21.36 3.11
CA ARG A 89 -20.66 -22.34 3.68
C ARG A 89 -21.25 -23.75 3.82
N SER A 90 -22.54 -23.96 3.57
CA SER A 90 -23.23 -25.22 3.81
C SER A 90 -22.86 -26.35 2.83
N LYS A 91 -22.18 -26.03 1.72
CA LYS A 91 -21.84 -27.01 0.67
C LYS A 91 -20.55 -27.76 1.02
N GLN A 92 -20.69 -28.99 1.54
CA GLN A 92 -19.58 -29.86 1.97
C GLN A 92 -18.52 -30.08 0.88
N VAL A 93 -18.94 -30.30 -0.38
CA VAL A 93 -18.02 -30.52 -1.50
C VAL A 93 -17.05 -29.38 -1.69
N ARG A 94 -17.56 -28.12 -1.59
CA ARG A 94 -16.71 -26.93 -1.63
C ARG A 94 -15.67 -26.93 -0.52
N GLY A 95 -16.05 -27.32 0.68
CA GLY A 95 -15.16 -27.45 1.83
C GLY A 95 -14.00 -28.42 1.58
N TYR A 96 -14.27 -29.61 1.00
CA TYR A 96 -13.24 -30.58 0.65
C TYR A 96 -12.29 -30.08 -0.45
N ILE A 97 -12.80 -29.34 -1.43
CA ILE A 97 -11.96 -28.72 -2.47
C ILE A 97 -11.00 -27.74 -1.83
N ILE A 98 -11.46 -26.84 -0.97
CA ILE A 98 -10.63 -25.85 -0.27
C ILE A 98 -9.56 -26.56 0.56
N ASP A 99 -9.90 -27.60 1.34
CA ASP A 99 -8.92 -28.37 2.14
C ASP A 99 -7.84 -29.00 1.27
N SER A 100 -8.23 -29.47 0.08
CA SER A 100 -7.28 -30.09 -0.85
C SER A 100 -6.28 -29.11 -1.45
N MET A 101 -6.57 -27.80 -1.41
CA MET A 101 -5.76 -26.71 -1.97
C MET A 101 -4.82 -26.09 -0.94
N GLN A 102 -5.18 -26.11 0.34
CA GLN A 102 -4.38 -25.47 1.39
C GLN A 102 -2.94 -26.03 1.42
N GLY A 103 -1.96 -25.11 1.45
CA GLY A 103 -0.54 -25.45 1.53
C GLY A 103 0.10 -25.96 0.25
N LYS A 104 -0.61 -26.02 -0.87
CA LYS A 104 -0.04 -26.39 -2.16
C LYS A 104 0.41 -25.16 -2.94
N LYS A 105 1.54 -25.25 -3.63
CA LYS A 105 2.03 -24.22 -4.56
C LYS A 105 1.43 -24.41 -5.96
N GLY A 106 1.24 -23.32 -6.69
CA GLY A 106 0.78 -23.34 -8.08
C GLY A 106 -0.70 -23.71 -8.28
N VAL A 107 -1.51 -23.61 -7.24
CA VAL A 107 -2.92 -24.07 -7.22
C VAL A 107 -3.80 -23.29 -8.20
N SER A 108 -3.46 -22.06 -8.56
CA SER A 108 -4.20 -21.28 -9.57
C SER A 108 -4.38 -22.01 -10.90
N ASN A 109 -3.49 -22.95 -11.22
CA ASN A 109 -3.62 -23.81 -12.41
C ASN A 109 -4.63 -24.95 -12.25
N GLU A 110 -5.03 -25.27 -11.03
CA GLU A 110 -6.05 -26.28 -10.71
C GLU A 110 -7.47 -25.71 -10.64
N LEU A 111 -7.61 -24.36 -10.64
CA LEU A 111 -8.88 -23.65 -10.60
C LEU A 111 -9.58 -23.63 -11.97
N ASN A 112 -9.98 -24.79 -12.46
CA ASN A 112 -10.66 -24.92 -13.75
C ASN A 112 -11.84 -25.89 -13.70
N GLY A 113 -12.68 -25.87 -14.74
CA GLY A 113 -13.76 -26.83 -14.97
C GLY A 113 -14.72 -26.98 -13.79
N GLU A 114 -14.93 -28.20 -13.33
CA GLU A 114 -15.88 -28.54 -12.27
C GLU A 114 -15.46 -27.98 -10.90
N VAL A 115 -14.15 -27.91 -10.64
CA VAL A 115 -13.59 -27.33 -9.42
C VAL A 115 -14.01 -25.86 -9.33
N TYR A 116 -13.75 -25.10 -10.38
CA TYR A 116 -14.09 -23.67 -10.43
C TYR A 116 -15.60 -23.44 -10.30
N SER A 117 -16.42 -24.17 -11.06
CA SER A 117 -17.88 -24.05 -10.98
C SER A 117 -18.43 -24.39 -9.59
N THR A 118 -17.87 -25.40 -8.92
CA THR A 118 -18.25 -25.77 -7.55
C THR A 118 -17.88 -24.67 -6.54
N LEU A 119 -16.72 -24.04 -6.70
CA LEU A 119 -16.31 -22.92 -5.84
C LEU A 119 -17.23 -21.71 -6.02
N LEU A 120 -17.60 -21.37 -7.27
CA LEU A 120 -18.51 -20.27 -7.58
C LEU A 120 -19.92 -20.48 -7.04
N GLN A 121 -20.42 -21.73 -6.99
CA GLN A 121 -21.73 -22.01 -6.42
C GLN A 121 -21.90 -21.52 -4.98
N GLY A 122 -20.83 -21.36 -4.22
CA GLY A 122 -20.86 -20.76 -2.89
C GLY A 122 -21.24 -19.27 -2.91
N GLN A 123 -21.05 -18.58 -4.02
CA GLN A 123 -21.30 -17.15 -4.19
C GLN A 123 -22.59 -16.84 -4.97
N GLU A 124 -23.42 -17.83 -5.27
CA GLU A 124 -24.60 -17.67 -6.14
C GLU A 124 -25.59 -16.64 -5.60
N GLU A 125 -25.84 -16.62 -4.28
CA GLU A 125 -26.72 -15.62 -3.65
C GLU A 125 -26.17 -14.19 -3.83
N PHE A 126 -24.86 -14.00 -3.72
CA PHE A 126 -24.23 -12.72 -3.99
C PHE A 126 -24.40 -12.32 -5.46
N PHE A 127 -24.18 -13.22 -6.40
CA PHE A 127 -24.32 -12.91 -7.82
C PHE A 127 -25.77 -12.56 -8.20
N ASN A 128 -26.73 -13.26 -7.63
CA ASN A 128 -28.15 -12.95 -7.81
C ASN A 128 -28.52 -11.59 -7.21
N PHE A 129 -28.00 -11.28 -6.03
CA PHE A 129 -28.15 -9.96 -5.43
C PHE A 129 -27.53 -8.88 -6.32
N TYR A 130 -26.27 -9.04 -6.71
CA TYR A 130 -25.54 -8.08 -7.55
C TYR A 130 -26.34 -7.76 -8.82
N SER A 131 -26.76 -8.79 -9.57
CA SER A 131 -27.49 -8.63 -10.82
C SER A 131 -28.85 -7.98 -10.60
N SER A 132 -29.61 -8.44 -9.62
CA SER A 132 -30.95 -7.88 -9.37
C SER A 132 -30.94 -6.50 -8.73
N TYR A 133 -29.92 -6.17 -7.93
CA TYR A 133 -29.80 -4.87 -7.26
C TYR A 133 -29.18 -3.80 -8.16
N LEU A 134 -28.05 -4.08 -8.77
CA LEU A 134 -27.35 -3.12 -9.64
C LEU A 134 -27.92 -3.08 -11.07
N GLN A 135 -28.79 -4.01 -11.45
CA GLN A 135 -29.33 -4.18 -12.81
C GLN A 135 -28.23 -4.45 -13.84
N GLU A 136 -27.24 -5.26 -13.45
CA GLU A 136 -26.04 -5.54 -14.20
C GLU A 136 -25.53 -6.95 -13.84
N GLU A 137 -25.15 -7.77 -14.82
CA GLU A 137 -24.63 -9.11 -14.56
C GLU A 137 -23.22 -9.07 -13.96
N TYR A 138 -22.98 -9.88 -12.90
CA TYR A 138 -21.62 -10.10 -12.41
C TYR A 138 -20.86 -10.99 -13.40
N PRO A 139 -19.67 -10.63 -13.87
CA PRO A 139 -18.91 -11.43 -14.84
C PRO A 139 -18.23 -12.64 -14.18
N LYS A 140 -19.04 -13.68 -13.89
CA LYS A 140 -18.63 -14.88 -13.13
C LYS A 140 -17.46 -15.63 -13.77
N GLU A 141 -17.40 -15.67 -15.10
CA GLU A 141 -16.34 -16.38 -15.83
C GLU A 141 -15.01 -15.64 -15.79
N GLU A 142 -15.05 -14.32 -15.80
CA GLU A 142 -13.87 -13.47 -15.66
C GLU A 142 -13.42 -13.39 -14.20
N LEU A 143 -14.32 -13.47 -13.23
CA LEU A 143 -14.13 -13.34 -11.79
C LEU A 143 -13.68 -11.95 -11.35
N HIS A 144 -12.70 -11.39 -12.04
CA HIS A 144 -12.13 -10.06 -11.83
C HIS A 144 -12.40 -9.19 -13.05
N PHE A 145 -12.77 -7.94 -12.83
CA PHE A 145 -13.13 -7.04 -13.92
C PHE A 145 -12.93 -5.57 -13.55
N ILE A 146 -12.85 -4.70 -14.56
CA ILE A 146 -12.65 -3.28 -14.38
C ILE A 146 -13.85 -2.50 -14.89
N LYS A 147 -14.36 -1.59 -14.08
CA LYS A 147 -15.30 -0.54 -14.52
C LYS A 147 -14.54 0.75 -14.70
N LYS A 148 -14.69 1.35 -15.87
CA LYS A 148 -13.96 2.57 -16.28
C LYS A 148 -14.90 3.77 -16.27
N SER A 149 -14.37 4.92 -15.83
CA SER A 149 -14.99 6.24 -15.96
C SER A 149 -13.96 7.26 -16.44
N ASP A 150 -14.41 8.48 -16.70
CA ASP A 150 -13.51 9.56 -17.17
C ASP A 150 -12.50 10.01 -16.11
N LYS A 151 -12.76 9.78 -14.84
CA LYS A 151 -11.92 10.24 -13.71
C LYS A 151 -11.23 9.12 -12.96
N TYR A 152 -11.79 7.91 -12.98
CA TYR A 152 -11.29 6.80 -12.20
C TYR A 152 -11.66 5.45 -12.83
N ASN A 153 -10.86 4.44 -12.53
CA ASN A 153 -11.12 3.04 -12.83
C ASN A 153 -11.26 2.28 -11.53
N VAL A 154 -12.23 1.36 -11.45
CA VAL A 154 -12.43 0.49 -10.29
C VAL A 154 -12.22 -0.96 -10.71
N PHE A 155 -11.14 -1.55 -10.24
CA PHE A 155 -10.80 -2.95 -10.47
C PHE A 155 -11.39 -3.82 -9.36
N HIS A 156 -12.39 -4.62 -9.71
CA HIS A 156 -13.08 -5.54 -8.80
C HIS A 156 -12.31 -6.84 -8.70
N ILE A 157 -11.82 -7.18 -7.51
CA ILE A 157 -11.06 -8.39 -7.23
C ILE A 157 -11.88 -9.27 -6.30
N ASN A 158 -12.34 -10.41 -6.78
CA ASN A 158 -13.00 -11.40 -5.96
C ASN A 158 -11.94 -12.21 -5.20
N THR A 159 -11.68 -11.85 -3.95
CA THR A 159 -10.75 -12.55 -3.07
C THR A 159 -11.40 -13.70 -2.30
N CYS A 160 -12.68 -14.00 -2.58
CA CYS A 160 -13.49 -14.92 -1.78
C CYS A 160 -13.73 -16.29 -2.46
N LEU A 161 -13.07 -16.56 -3.60
CA LEU A 161 -13.31 -17.81 -4.34
C LEU A 161 -13.09 -19.07 -3.48
N VAL A 162 -12.00 -19.06 -2.70
CA VAL A 162 -11.62 -20.19 -1.81
C VAL A 162 -11.80 -19.88 -0.32
N SER A 163 -12.48 -18.78 0.04
CA SER A 163 -12.72 -18.41 1.43
C SER A 163 -13.92 -19.13 2.05
N GLY A 164 -14.11 -18.98 3.34
CA GLY A 164 -15.27 -19.50 4.10
C GLY A 164 -14.91 -20.56 5.13
N LYS A 165 -13.65 -20.65 5.53
CA LYS A 165 -13.17 -21.51 6.62
C LYS A 165 -12.47 -20.69 7.68
N ASN A 166 -12.44 -21.21 8.92
CA ASN A 166 -11.64 -20.62 9.98
C ASN A 166 -10.15 -20.87 9.71
N GLY A 167 -9.30 -19.88 9.99
CA GLY A 167 -7.83 -19.98 9.79
C GLY A 167 -7.43 -19.95 8.31
N GLU A 168 -8.19 -19.24 7.49
CA GLU A 168 -7.92 -19.05 6.06
C GLU A 168 -6.91 -17.93 5.77
N GLU A 169 -6.56 -17.12 6.76
CA GLU A 169 -5.60 -16.02 6.65
C GLU A 169 -4.22 -16.57 6.25
N GLY A 170 -3.65 -15.96 5.21
CA GLY A 170 -2.38 -16.40 4.60
C GLY A 170 -2.50 -17.59 3.65
N HIS A 171 -3.73 -18.06 3.37
CA HIS A 171 -3.99 -19.23 2.52
C HIS A 171 -4.97 -18.99 1.36
N LEU A 172 -5.52 -17.78 1.26
CA LEU A 172 -6.48 -17.44 0.20
C LEU A 172 -5.81 -17.31 -1.16
N LEU A 173 -6.58 -17.63 -2.20
CA LEU A 173 -6.17 -17.58 -3.61
C LEU A 173 -7.10 -16.66 -4.39
N VAL A 174 -6.55 -15.95 -5.38
CA VAL A 174 -7.31 -14.99 -6.22
C VAL A 174 -7.47 -15.44 -7.68
N ASP A 175 -7.09 -16.68 -8.05
CA ASP A 175 -6.98 -17.09 -9.45
C ASP A 175 -6.12 -16.08 -10.24
N ILE A 176 -4.83 -16.12 -10.00
CA ILE A 176 -3.87 -15.14 -10.52
C ILE A 176 -3.87 -15.06 -12.07
N ASN A 177 -4.30 -16.13 -12.77
CA ASN A 177 -4.41 -16.12 -14.22
C ASN A 177 -5.55 -15.21 -14.71
N LYS A 178 -6.72 -15.30 -14.07
CA LYS A 178 -7.87 -14.42 -14.36
C LYS A 178 -7.59 -13.00 -13.91
N PHE A 179 -6.96 -12.83 -12.73
CA PHE A 179 -6.51 -11.55 -12.22
C PHE A 179 -5.59 -10.84 -13.23
N TYR A 180 -4.54 -11.53 -13.69
CA TYR A 180 -3.60 -10.97 -14.65
C TYR A 180 -4.27 -10.61 -15.99
N LYS A 181 -5.18 -11.44 -16.46
CA LYS A 181 -5.95 -11.15 -17.68
C LYS A 181 -6.75 -9.84 -17.55
N ALA A 182 -7.38 -9.62 -16.41
CA ALA A 182 -8.21 -8.43 -16.17
C ALA A 182 -7.34 -7.17 -15.97
N ILE A 183 -6.31 -7.22 -15.12
CA ILE A 183 -5.51 -6.02 -14.79
C ILE A 183 -4.75 -5.47 -15.99
N ARG A 184 -4.42 -6.30 -16.97
CA ARG A 184 -3.77 -5.87 -18.23
C ARG A 184 -4.51 -4.76 -18.97
N GLU A 185 -5.80 -4.58 -18.73
CA GLU A 185 -6.58 -3.48 -19.32
C GLU A 185 -6.13 -2.10 -18.85
N LEU A 186 -5.37 -2.01 -17.73
CA LEU A 186 -4.83 -0.76 -17.19
C LEU A 186 -3.43 -0.41 -17.71
N ARG A 187 -2.81 -1.21 -18.58
CA ARG A 187 -1.44 -0.98 -19.08
C ARG A 187 -1.19 0.41 -19.66
N HIS A 188 -2.21 1.01 -20.26
CA HIS A 188 -2.09 2.28 -20.97
C HIS A 188 -2.46 3.49 -20.11
N THR A 189 -2.83 3.31 -18.83
CA THR A 189 -3.28 4.41 -17.95
C THR A 189 -2.14 5.20 -17.29
N LYS A 190 -0.88 4.84 -17.50
CA LYS A 190 0.29 5.49 -16.87
C LYS A 190 0.36 7.00 -17.12
N GLU A 191 0.02 7.44 -18.33
CA GLU A 191 0.05 8.84 -18.75
C GLU A 191 -1.27 9.59 -18.47
N GLU A 192 -2.32 8.88 -18.12
CA GLU A 192 -3.66 9.41 -17.93
C GLU A 192 -3.82 9.99 -16.52
N LYS A 193 -4.53 11.10 -16.40
CA LYS A 193 -4.96 11.68 -15.13
C LYS A 193 -6.24 11.01 -14.61
N VAL A 194 -6.20 9.70 -14.50
CA VAL A 194 -7.29 8.85 -14.02
C VAL A 194 -6.83 8.09 -12.80
N LEU A 195 -7.63 8.04 -11.74
CA LEU A 195 -7.32 7.29 -10.52
C LEU A 195 -7.62 5.80 -10.72
N ASN A 196 -6.64 4.93 -10.46
CA ASN A 196 -6.82 3.49 -10.53
C ASN A 196 -6.99 2.90 -9.13
N ILE A 197 -8.18 2.40 -8.84
CA ILE A 197 -8.56 1.84 -7.55
C ILE A 197 -8.80 0.35 -7.72
N ALA A 198 -8.12 -0.48 -6.95
CA ALA A 198 -8.47 -1.89 -6.79
C ALA A 198 -9.31 -2.08 -5.53
N ILE A 199 -10.33 -2.91 -5.60
CA ILE A 199 -11.18 -3.27 -4.45
C ILE A 199 -11.19 -4.77 -4.25
N GLY A 200 -10.93 -5.22 -3.03
CA GLY A 200 -10.97 -6.61 -2.58
C GLY A 200 -11.55 -6.67 -1.17
N HIS A 201 -12.12 -7.81 -0.75
CA HIS A 201 -12.60 -7.94 0.63
C HIS A 201 -11.45 -8.14 1.61
N HIS A 202 -10.57 -9.09 1.30
CA HIS A 202 -9.44 -9.43 2.16
C HIS A 202 -8.26 -8.49 1.96
N THR A 203 -7.50 -8.22 3.02
CA THR A 203 -6.20 -7.57 2.93
C THR A 203 -5.21 -8.46 2.17
N LEU A 204 -4.14 -7.89 1.64
CA LEU A 204 -3.12 -8.68 0.94
C LEU A 204 -2.49 -9.75 1.84
N GLU A 205 -2.41 -9.51 3.15
CA GLU A 205 -1.84 -10.46 4.11
C GLU A 205 -2.69 -11.74 4.29
N CYS A 206 -3.98 -11.71 3.94
CA CYS A 206 -4.84 -12.89 3.97
C CYS A 206 -4.57 -13.85 2.81
N LEU A 207 -3.88 -13.41 1.76
CA LEU A 207 -3.56 -14.22 0.59
C LEU A 207 -2.34 -15.11 0.87
N CYS A 208 -2.26 -16.25 0.19
CA CYS A 208 -1.03 -17.03 0.18
C CYS A 208 0.14 -16.18 -0.38
N GLU A 209 1.36 -16.51 0.03
CA GLU A 209 2.55 -15.72 -0.30
C GLU A 209 2.71 -15.52 -1.82
N GLU A 210 2.49 -16.58 -2.61
CA GLU A 210 2.64 -16.56 -4.06
C GLU A 210 1.67 -15.58 -4.73
N ASP A 211 0.38 -15.65 -4.39
CA ASP A 211 -0.65 -14.76 -4.97
C ASP A 211 -0.50 -13.32 -4.45
N ARG A 212 -0.12 -13.15 -3.17
CA ARG A 212 0.15 -11.84 -2.57
C ARG A 212 1.27 -11.10 -3.31
N GLU A 213 2.41 -11.76 -3.51
CA GLU A 213 3.53 -11.15 -4.23
C GLU A 213 3.18 -10.90 -5.71
N ALA A 214 2.48 -11.83 -6.37
CA ALA A 214 2.02 -11.62 -7.73
C ALA A 214 1.06 -10.43 -7.84
N MET A 215 0.13 -10.25 -6.89
CA MET A 215 -0.76 -9.09 -6.88
C MET A 215 0.01 -7.78 -6.67
N ARG A 216 0.94 -7.73 -5.70
CA ARG A 216 1.77 -6.54 -5.44
C ARG A 216 2.54 -6.11 -6.68
N ASN A 217 3.21 -7.05 -7.33
CA ASN A 217 3.97 -6.77 -8.55
C ASN A 217 3.06 -6.25 -9.67
N ASN A 218 1.91 -6.89 -9.87
CA ASN A 218 0.96 -6.46 -10.89
C ASN A 218 0.30 -5.11 -10.58
N PHE A 219 0.06 -4.78 -9.31
CA PHE A 219 -0.46 -3.47 -8.94
C PHE A 219 0.53 -2.36 -9.33
N ALA A 220 1.81 -2.57 -9.06
CA ALA A 220 2.86 -1.64 -9.45
C ALA A 220 2.98 -1.52 -10.99
N ASP A 221 3.07 -2.65 -11.70
CA ASP A 221 3.23 -2.70 -13.16
C ASP A 221 2.05 -2.07 -13.92
N HIS A 222 0.85 -2.13 -13.36
CA HIS A 222 -0.39 -1.67 -14.00
C HIS A 222 -0.96 -0.40 -13.36
N ASN A 223 -0.16 0.30 -12.54
CA ASN A 223 -0.47 1.61 -11.99
C ASN A 223 -1.72 1.65 -11.11
N ILE A 224 -1.93 0.65 -10.26
CA ILE A 224 -2.91 0.74 -9.18
C ILE A 224 -2.42 1.78 -8.16
N ASP A 225 -3.25 2.74 -7.84
CA ASP A 225 -2.93 3.83 -6.91
C ASP A 225 -3.39 3.50 -5.48
N LEU A 226 -4.59 2.89 -5.37
CA LEU A 226 -5.23 2.54 -4.11
C LEU A 226 -5.72 1.08 -4.14
N TYR A 227 -5.55 0.37 -3.03
CA TYR A 227 -6.23 -0.90 -2.77
C TYR A 227 -7.12 -0.76 -1.54
N LEU A 228 -8.41 -1.04 -1.70
CA LEU A 228 -9.42 -0.91 -0.65
C LEU A 228 -9.87 -2.29 -0.20
N SER A 229 -9.82 -2.54 1.11
CA SER A 229 -10.22 -3.82 1.71
C SER A 229 -10.96 -3.63 3.05
N GLY A 230 -11.54 -4.73 3.56
CA GLY A 230 -12.21 -4.81 4.86
C GLY A 230 -11.73 -6.03 5.65
N HIS A 231 -12.66 -6.92 6.03
CA HIS A 231 -12.45 -8.24 6.62
C HIS A 231 -11.93 -8.24 8.06
N VAL A 232 -10.87 -7.50 8.36
CA VAL A 232 -10.25 -7.52 9.71
C VAL A 232 -11.03 -6.72 10.74
N HIS A 233 -12.06 -5.99 10.35
CA HIS A 233 -12.91 -5.15 11.18
C HIS A 233 -12.16 -4.08 12.01
N ASP A 234 -10.90 -3.86 11.71
CA ASP A 234 -10.05 -2.87 12.38
C ASP A 234 -9.44 -1.93 11.34
N PRO A 235 -9.80 -0.63 11.36
CA PRO A 235 -9.36 0.31 10.35
C PRO A 235 -7.84 0.48 10.41
N SER A 236 -7.20 0.37 9.26
CA SER A 236 -5.75 0.51 9.15
C SER A 236 -5.33 0.96 7.75
N TYR A 237 -4.06 1.24 7.58
CA TYR A 237 -3.47 1.58 6.29
C TYR A 237 -2.08 0.98 6.16
N ASN A 238 -1.73 0.64 4.93
CA ASN A 238 -0.39 0.18 4.59
C ASN A 238 0.05 0.83 3.27
N VAL A 239 1.30 1.28 3.21
CA VAL A 239 1.92 1.73 1.96
C VAL A 239 2.76 0.58 1.45
N SER A 240 2.30 -0.06 0.40
CA SER A 240 3.02 -1.17 -0.20
C SER A 240 4.09 -0.64 -1.13
N LEU A 241 5.33 -1.05 -0.86
CA LEU A 241 6.52 -0.71 -1.64
C LEU A 241 7.12 -2.01 -2.15
N ASN A 242 7.05 -2.24 -3.44
CA ASN A 242 7.91 -3.21 -4.09
C ASN A 242 9.19 -2.53 -4.55
N HIS A 243 10.29 -3.27 -4.56
CA HIS A 243 11.62 -2.82 -4.91
C HIS A 243 11.66 -2.08 -6.27
N GLY A 244 11.61 -0.74 -6.25
CA GLY A 244 11.71 0.10 -7.46
C GLY A 244 10.39 0.42 -8.17
N ASP A 245 9.27 -0.10 -7.68
CA ASP A 245 7.95 0.07 -8.28
C ASP A 245 7.19 1.26 -7.69
N ALA A 246 6.18 1.73 -8.42
CA ALA A 246 5.29 2.77 -7.93
C ALA A 246 4.55 2.28 -6.67
N PRO A 247 4.61 3.03 -5.56
CA PRO A 247 3.90 2.67 -4.35
C PRO A 247 2.39 2.74 -4.58
N PHE A 248 1.65 1.84 -3.96
CA PHE A 248 0.21 1.97 -3.81
C PHE A 248 -0.18 2.02 -2.34
N LEU A 249 -1.28 2.69 -2.04
CA LEU A 249 -1.80 2.81 -0.70
C LEU A 249 -2.91 1.78 -0.48
N GLU A 250 -2.75 0.89 0.49
CA GLU A 250 -3.80 0.02 0.98
C GLU A 250 -4.55 0.71 2.11
N LEU A 251 -5.88 0.78 1.99
CA LEU A 251 -6.79 1.31 3.00
C LEU A 251 -7.73 0.20 3.45
N VAL A 252 -7.73 -0.07 4.74
CA VAL A 252 -8.60 -1.05 5.38
C VAL A 252 -9.70 -0.32 6.13
N SER A 253 -10.96 -0.61 5.79
CA SER A 253 -12.11 -0.02 6.45
C SER A 253 -12.40 -0.71 7.78
N GLY A 254 -13.00 0.02 8.72
CA GLY A 254 -13.74 -0.56 9.82
C GLY A 254 -15.06 -1.19 9.35
N ALA A 255 -15.81 -1.79 10.26
CA ALA A 255 -17.07 -2.47 9.96
C ALA A 255 -18.29 -1.53 10.11
N VAL A 256 -19.33 -1.72 9.29
CA VAL A 256 -20.65 -1.09 9.50
C VAL A 256 -21.51 -1.94 10.43
N MET A 257 -20.88 -2.46 11.45
CA MET A 257 -21.48 -3.19 12.56
C MET A 257 -20.76 -2.85 13.87
N SER A 258 -21.36 -3.19 15.00
CA SER A 258 -20.78 -2.94 16.33
C SER A 258 -20.95 -4.20 17.18
N ASP A 259 -19.84 -4.82 17.53
CA ASP A 259 -19.75 -5.91 18.50
C ASP A 259 -18.45 -5.80 19.32
N GLU A 260 -18.09 -6.85 20.05
CA GLU A 260 -16.87 -6.87 20.88
C GLU A 260 -15.57 -6.95 20.06
N TYR A 261 -15.65 -7.30 18.78
CA TYR A 261 -14.51 -7.58 17.90
C TYR A 261 -14.36 -6.59 16.74
N ALA A 262 -15.36 -5.75 16.52
CA ALA A 262 -15.40 -4.85 15.37
C ALA A 262 -15.26 -3.38 15.82
N THR A 263 -14.37 -2.66 15.17
CA THR A 263 -14.33 -1.20 15.23
C THR A 263 -15.34 -0.63 14.24
N PRO A 264 -16.47 -0.05 14.73
CA PRO A 264 -17.50 0.47 13.82
C PRO A 264 -16.98 1.74 13.13
N GLY A 265 -16.76 1.65 11.82
CA GLY A 265 -16.13 2.73 11.07
C GLY A 265 -16.22 2.56 9.56
N PHE A 266 -15.85 3.63 8.85
CA PHE A 266 -15.73 3.67 7.39
C PHE A 266 -14.63 4.64 6.96
N VAL A 267 -14.28 4.63 5.66
CA VAL A 267 -13.23 5.51 5.11
C VAL A 267 -13.83 6.46 4.07
N GLU A 268 -13.53 7.75 4.21
CA GLU A 268 -13.77 8.80 3.22
C GLU A 268 -12.46 9.12 2.51
N VAL A 269 -12.44 9.13 1.18
CA VAL A 269 -11.22 9.39 0.40
C VAL A 269 -11.46 10.51 -0.60
N GLU A 270 -10.61 11.52 -0.57
CA GLU A 270 -10.55 12.58 -1.57
C GLU A 270 -9.18 12.56 -2.27
N VAL A 271 -9.17 12.56 -3.61
CA VAL A 271 -7.95 12.60 -4.43
C VAL A 271 -8.02 13.75 -5.42
N ASN A 272 -7.01 14.60 -5.42
CA ASN A 272 -6.84 15.63 -6.45
C ASN A 272 -6.01 15.06 -7.62
N LEU A 273 -6.64 14.86 -8.77
CA LEU A 273 -6.00 14.29 -9.97
C LEU A 273 -4.95 15.20 -10.61
N GLU A 274 -4.84 16.47 -10.20
CA GLU A 274 -3.88 17.41 -10.79
C GLU A 274 -2.51 17.35 -10.13
N ASP A 275 -2.49 17.13 -8.81
CA ASP A 275 -1.28 17.12 -8.00
C ASP A 275 -1.08 15.82 -7.22
N GLY A 276 -1.97 14.83 -7.38
CA GLY A 276 -1.89 13.52 -6.76
C GLY A 276 -2.15 13.52 -5.25
N LYS A 277 -2.49 14.65 -4.63
CA LYS A 277 -2.76 14.68 -3.20
C LYS A 277 -4.00 13.88 -2.86
N SER A 278 -3.84 12.94 -1.95
CA SER A 278 -4.89 12.07 -1.44
C SER A 278 -5.05 12.29 0.07
N ASN A 279 -6.29 12.41 0.50
CA ASN A 279 -6.68 12.50 1.90
C ASN A 279 -7.63 11.34 2.19
N ALA A 280 -7.20 10.38 2.99
CA ALA A 280 -8.08 9.34 3.51
C ALA A 280 -8.48 9.70 4.94
N LYS A 281 -9.77 9.91 5.17
CA LYS A 281 -10.35 10.23 6.47
C LYS A 281 -11.04 9.00 7.04
N TYR A 282 -10.68 8.63 8.25
CA TYR A 282 -11.30 7.54 8.97
C TYR A 282 -12.42 8.08 9.87
N HIS A 283 -13.56 7.43 9.85
CA HIS A 283 -14.72 7.76 10.65
C HIS A 283 -15.07 6.62 11.59
N ILE A 284 -15.48 6.93 12.81
CA ILE A 284 -15.83 5.98 13.85
C ILE A 284 -17.19 6.30 14.46
N TRP A 285 -17.95 5.26 14.80
CA TRP A 285 -19.17 5.42 15.57
C TRP A 285 -18.88 5.50 17.08
N ASN A 286 -19.36 6.54 17.72
CA ASN A 286 -19.30 6.67 19.16
C ASN A 286 -20.55 6.07 19.80
N ASN A 287 -20.41 4.85 20.33
CA ASN A 287 -21.54 4.15 20.97
C ASN A 287 -22.14 4.91 22.17
N SER A 288 -21.32 5.63 22.93
CA SER A 288 -21.80 6.34 24.13
C SER A 288 -22.57 7.62 23.82
N GLY A 289 -22.20 8.29 22.72
CA GLY A 289 -22.83 9.54 22.30
C GLY A 289 -23.82 9.36 21.15
N GLU A 290 -23.90 8.18 20.55
CA GLU A 290 -24.75 7.84 19.40
C GLU A 290 -24.55 8.79 18.21
N TYR A 291 -23.27 9.02 17.82
CA TYR A 291 -22.92 9.87 16.68
C TYR A 291 -21.68 9.37 15.95
N TRP A 292 -21.57 9.70 14.67
CA TRP A 292 -20.37 9.50 13.86
C TRP A 292 -19.39 10.66 14.04
N ALA A 293 -18.10 10.33 14.12
CA ALA A 293 -17.03 11.31 14.26
C ALA A 293 -15.78 10.85 13.49
N VAL A 294 -14.86 11.78 13.29
CA VAL A 294 -13.54 11.47 12.72
C VAL A 294 -12.70 10.68 13.73
N ASP A 295 -12.11 9.57 13.30
CA ASP A 295 -11.28 8.72 14.13
C ASP A 295 -9.82 9.22 14.15
N ASN A 296 -9.30 9.47 15.35
CA ASN A 296 -7.92 9.91 15.56
C ASN A 296 -6.98 8.79 16.05
N GLN A 297 -7.45 7.52 16.10
CA GLN A 297 -6.74 6.42 16.74
C GLN A 297 -6.21 5.36 15.75
N VAL A 298 -6.51 5.47 14.47
CA VAL A 298 -6.18 4.47 13.44
C VAL A 298 -4.67 4.23 13.29
N GLY A 299 -3.85 5.21 13.60
CA GLY A 299 -2.41 5.07 13.54
C GLY A 299 -1.66 6.40 13.63
N ARG A 300 -0.38 6.34 13.91
CA ARG A 300 0.45 7.54 14.18
C ARG A 300 0.60 8.52 13.01
N ARG A 301 0.39 8.07 11.76
CA ARG A 301 0.41 8.95 10.58
C ARG A 301 -0.94 9.59 10.28
N VAL A 302 -2.01 9.10 10.91
CA VAL A 302 -3.35 9.69 10.81
C VAL A 302 -3.42 10.87 11.80
N ARG A 303 -3.42 12.08 11.26
CA ARG A 303 -3.49 13.30 12.08
C ARG A 303 -4.87 13.94 11.94
N LYS A 304 -5.55 14.15 13.06
CA LYS A 304 -6.93 14.65 13.08
C LYS A 304 -7.87 13.78 12.22
N GLY A 305 -7.68 12.45 12.32
CA GLY A 305 -8.43 11.46 11.55
C GLY A 305 -8.12 11.39 10.05
N THR A 306 -7.12 12.11 9.57
CA THR A 306 -6.78 12.17 8.14
C THR A 306 -5.38 11.62 7.89
N LEU A 307 -5.28 10.65 7.01
CA LEU A 307 -4.04 10.19 6.39
C LEU A 307 -3.82 10.99 5.11
N ASN A 308 -2.75 11.77 5.09
CA ASN A 308 -2.34 12.46 3.86
C ASN A 308 -1.34 11.58 3.11
N HIS A 309 -1.57 11.40 1.82
CA HIS A 309 -0.69 10.65 0.92
C HIS A 309 -0.61 11.37 -0.43
N THR A 310 0.48 11.18 -1.16
CA THR A 310 0.62 11.71 -2.51
C THR A 310 0.76 10.54 -3.49
N ILE A 311 -0.16 10.45 -4.44
CA ILE A 311 -0.09 9.50 -5.55
C ILE A 311 0.88 10.08 -6.58
N GLU A 312 2.10 9.56 -6.59
CA GLU A 312 3.20 10.12 -7.37
C GLU A 312 2.93 10.15 -8.87
N ARG A 313 2.28 9.11 -9.39
CA ARG A 313 1.91 9.02 -10.80
C ARG A 313 1.06 10.21 -11.27
N LEU A 314 0.17 10.70 -10.42
CA LEU A 314 -0.71 11.84 -10.70
C LEU A 314 -0.01 13.19 -10.43
N ASN A 315 1.03 13.22 -9.61
CA ASN A 315 1.75 14.44 -9.26
C ASN A 315 2.72 14.87 -10.38
N LYS A 316 2.17 15.34 -11.50
CA LYS A 316 2.95 15.83 -12.65
C LYS A 316 3.45 17.28 -12.50
N LYS A 317 3.58 17.84 -11.30
CA LYS A 317 4.33 19.09 -11.12
C LYS A 317 5.76 18.81 -11.59
N LYS A 318 6.21 19.60 -12.58
CA LYS A 318 7.55 19.53 -13.17
C LYS A 318 8.56 19.05 -12.13
N VAL A 319 8.85 17.78 -12.21
CA VAL A 319 9.97 17.16 -11.54
C VAL A 319 11.17 17.97 -12.00
N PRO A 320 11.97 18.59 -11.13
CA PRO A 320 13.23 19.20 -11.54
C PRO A 320 13.98 18.19 -12.40
N GLU A 321 14.73 18.64 -13.40
CA GLU A 321 15.43 17.75 -14.34
C GLU A 321 16.26 16.67 -13.63
N VAL A 322 16.71 16.96 -12.41
CA VAL A 322 17.40 16.07 -11.47
C VAL A 322 16.53 14.87 -11.04
N LEU A 323 15.20 15.03 -10.94
CA LEU A 323 14.27 13.93 -10.60
C LEU A 323 13.82 13.14 -11.85
N LYS A 324 13.94 13.70 -13.07
CA LYS A 324 13.76 12.94 -14.32
C LYS A 324 14.86 11.88 -14.50
N GLU A 325 16.07 12.12 -13.99
CA GLU A 325 17.11 11.10 -13.94
C GLU A 325 16.79 9.96 -12.96
N LEU A 326 16.02 10.22 -11.88
CA LEU A 326 15.51 9.18 -10.99
C LEU A 326 14.43 8.33 -11.69
N GLU A 327 13.62 8.90 -12.59
CA GLU A 327 12.63 8.15 -13.38
C GLU A 327 13.26 7.31 -14.49
N LEU A 328 14.34 7.78 -15.12
CA LEU A 328 15.12 6.99 -16.09
C LEU A 328 15.82 5.78 -15.45
N HIS A 329 15.93 5.74 -14.12
CA HIS A 329 16.47 4.61 -13.38
C HIS A 329 15.43 3.63 -12.84
N LYS A 330 14.12 3.81 -13.18
CA LYS A 330 13.02 2.87 -12.80
C LYS A 330 13.05 1.52 -13.53
N GLU A 331 13.92 1.35 -14.54
CA GLU A 331 13.96 0.10 -15.32
C GLU A 331 14.94 -0.97 -14.80
N ALA A 332 15.66 -0.70 -13.72
CA ALA A 332 16.44 -1.77 -13.08
C ALA A 332 15.61 -2.35 -11.93
N SER A 333 14.93 -3.48 -12.19
CA SER A 333 14.44 -4.39 -11.14
C SER A 333 15.47 -4.46 -10.02
N LEU A 334 15.02 -4.31 -8.76
CA LEU A 334 15.84 -4.71 -7.63
C LEU A 334 15.94 -6.25 -7.69
N GLU A 335 16.81 -6.78 -8.56
CA GLU A 335 17.36 -8.11 -8.37
C GLU A 335 17.75 -8.23 -6.89
N GLU A 336 17.48 -9.35 -6.26
CA GLU A 336 17.97 -9.62 -4.90
C GLU A 336 19.44 -9.19 -4.84
N VAL A 337 19.78 -8.39 -3.83
CA VAL A 337 21.18 -8.00 -3.64
C VAL A 337 21.94 -9.26 -3.32
N ASP A 338 22.73 -9.77 -4.27
CA ASP A 338 23.63 -10.88 -3.98
C ASP A 338 24.55 -10.45 -2.83
N GLU A 339 24.36 -11.08 -1.66
CA GLU A 339 25.10 -10.76 -0.46
C GLU A 339 26.62 -10.84 -0.68
N ASN A 340 27.08 -11.81 -1.48
CA ASN A 340 28.48 -11.99 -1.76
C ASN A 340 29.03 -10.93 -2.72
N GLU A 341 28.25 -10.54 -3.72
CA GLU A 341 28.63 -9.49 -4.65
C GLU A 341 28.65 -8.12 -3.95
N PHE A 342 27.64 -7.81 -3.14
CA PHE A 342 27.58 -6.57 -2.37
C PHE A 342 28.71 -6.48 -1.35
N LYS A 343 29.06 -7.59 -0.70
CA LYS A 343 30.24 -7.69 0.17
C LYS A 343 31.53 -7.40 -0.55
N SER A 344 31.74 -8.01 -1.74
CA SER A 344 32.93 -7.74 -2.57
C SER A 344 32.99 -6.25 -2.95
N PHE A 345 31.85 -5.66 -3.33
CA PHE A 345 31.76 -4.23 -3.63
C PHE A 345 32.19 -3.36 -2.45
N ILE A 346 31.74 -3.65 -1.22
CA ILE A 346 32.13 -2.87 -0.03
C ILE A 346 33.64 -2.98 0.23
N ILE A 347 34.22 -4.17 0.03
CA ILE A 347 35.68 -4.39 0.21
C ILE A 347 36.45 -3.59 -0.84
N GLU A 348 36.08 -3.68 -2.11
CA GLU A 348 36.72 -2.93 -3.19
C GLU A 348 36.61 -1.41 -2.99
N LEU A 349 35.42 -0.92 -2.57
CA LEU A 349 35.22 0.48 -2.24
C LEU A 349 36.14 0.91 -1.09
N HIS A 350 36.17 0.12 -0.01
CA HIS A 350 37.03 0.40 1.14
C HIS A 350 38.50 0.43 0.76
N GLU A 351 39.00 -0.49 -0.06
CA GLU A 351 40.37 -0.50 -0.56
C GLU A 351 40.66 0.74 -1.41
N SER A 352 39.72 1.15 -2.26
CA SER A 352 39.87 2.35 -3.11
C SER A 352 39.89 3.62 -2.27
N ILE A 353 39.05 3.77 -1.26
CA ILE A 353 39.05 4.89 -0.32
C ILE A 353 40.36 4.89 0.51
N SER A 354 40.78 3.71 1.00
CA SER A 354 41.99 3.59 1.82
C SER A 354 43.27 4.01 1.12
N SER A 355 43.28 4.01 -0.20
CA SER A 355 44.43 4.50 -1.01
C SER A 355 44.52 6.02 -1.04
N GLN A 356 43.51 6.75 -0.62
CA GLN A 356 43.47 8.21 -0.52
C GLN A 356 43.79 8.66 0.91
N LYS A 357 44.33 9.86 1.10
CA LYS A 357 44.65 10.40 2.43
C LYS A 357 43.39 11.04 3.03
N HIS A 358 42.80 10.43 4.03
CA HIS A 358 41.67 10.97 4.80
C HIS A 358 42.12 11.50 6.19
N THR A 359 41.43 12.56 6.65
CA THR A 359 41.58 13.12 7.99
C THR A 359 40.32 12.81 8.76
N GLY A 360 40.38 11.87 9.69
CA GLY A 360 39.23 11.25 10.33
C GLY A 360 38.48 12.10 11.36
N GLY A 361 37.18 11.83 11.48
CA GLY A 361 36.23 12.28 12.51
C GLY A 361 35.58 11.10 13.23
N SER A 362 35.16 11.30 14.49
CA SER A 362 34.55 10.25 15.35
C SER A 362 33.03 10.29 15.29
N PHE A 363 32.39 9.11 15.26
CA PHE A 363 30.93 8.97 15.16
C PHE A 363 30.34 8.29 16.40
N ASP A 364 29.18 8.80 16.89
CA ASP A 364 28.40 8.25 18.00
C ASP A 364 26.97 7.87 17.56
N TYR A 365 26.34 6.87 18.21
CA TYR A 365 25.19 6.14 17.69
C TYR A 365 23.86 6.41 18.44
N LYS A 366 22.78 6.44 17.74
CA LYS A 366 21.33 6.38 17.97
C LYS A 366 20.58 7.69 17.82
N VAL A 367 19.78 7.70 16.77
CA VAL A 367 18.99 8.86 16.34
C VAL A 367 17.56 8.46 16.01
N ASP A 368 16.62 9.28 16.40
CA ASP A 368 15.25 9.19 15.93
C ASP A 368 15.19 9.64 14.46
N LEU A 369 14.91 8.69 13.55
CA LEU A 369 14.89 8.93 12.11
C LEU A 369 13.77 9.88 11.68
N GLU A 370 12.66 9.96 12.41
CA GLU A 370 11.55 10.86 12.06
C GLU A 370 11.96 12.33 12.27
N ASP A 371 12.60 12.63 13.39
CA ASP A 371 13.17 13.95 13.65
C ASP A 371 14.25 14.29 12.62
N LYS A 372 15.09 13.34 12.27
CA LYS A 372 16.17 13.50 11.29
C LYS A 372 15.64 13.83 9.89
N PHE A 373 14.68 13.07 9.38
CA PHE A 373 14.09 13.32 8.06
C PHE A 373 13.33 14.64 8.01
N THR A 374 12.71 15.04 9.12
CA THR A 374 12.05 16.34 9.25
C THR A 374 13.06 17.46 9.20
N ASN A 375 14.17 17.34 9.92
CA ASN A 375 15.24 18.34 9.95
C ASN A 375 15.98 18.44 8.59
N MET A 376 16.12 17.33 7.88
CA MET A 376 16.67 17.27 6.53
C MET A 376 15.71 17.80 5.46
N VAL A 377 14.44 18.07 5.79
CA VAL A 377 13.39 18.40 4.80
C VAL A 377 13.29 17.34 3.70
N CYS A 378 13.26 16.07 4.10
CA CYS A 378 13.15 14.95 3.18
C CYS A 378 11.70 14.75 2.70
N SER A 379 11.55 14.44 1.40
CA SER A 379 10.25 14.05 0.86
C SER A 379 9.80 12.68 1.39
N GLU A 380 8.50 12.40 1.31
CA GLU A 380 7.97 11.06 1.62
C GLU A 380 8.60 9.99 0.72
N THR A 381 8.83 10.29 -0.55
CA THR A 381 9.52 9.40 -1.50
C THR A 381 10.92 9.03 -1.03
N PHE A 382 11.67 10.00 -0.50
CA PHE A 382 12.97 9.74 0.09
C PHE A 382 12.86 8.74 1.26
N GLN A 383 11.93 8.99 2.18
CA GLN A 383 11.73 8.14 3.36
C GLN A 383 11.34 6.71 2.96
N MET A 384 10.50 6.56 1.95
CA MET A 384 10.09 5.26 1.41
C MET A 384 11.27 4.49 0.77
N ASN A 385 12.07 5.17 -0.06
CA ASN A 385 13.29 4.57 -0.63
C ASN A 385 14.31 4.20 0.45
N PHE A 386 14.41 5.00 1.49
CA PHE A 386 15.28 4.73 2.63
C PHE A 386 14.87 3.44 3.35
N ASP A 387 13.57 3.22 3.57
CA ASP A 387 13.05 2.00 4.18
C ASP A 387 13.39 0.76 3.33
N ALA A 388 13.34 0.88 1.99
CA ALA A 388 13.75 -0.20 1.09
C ALA A 388 15.26 -0.53 1.21
N TYR A 389 16.12 0.49 1.32
CA TYR A 389 17.56 0.30 1.49
C TYR A 389 17.92 -0.24 2.88
N SER A 390 17.12 0.06 3.92
CA SER A 390 17.37 -0.38 5.30
C SER A 390 17.42 -1.90 5.44
N ARG A 391 16.77 -2.64 4.56
CA ARG A 391 16.82 -4.12 4.52
C ARG A 391 18.23 -4.68 4.30
N CYS A 392 19.13 -3.89 3.70
CA CYS A 392 20.52 -4.27 3.47
C CYS A 392 21.46 -3.85 4.60
N PHE A 393 20.98 -3.14 5.64
CA PHE A 393 21.83 -2.61 6.70
C PHE A 393 22.48 -3.70 7.54
N ASP A 394 21.75 -4.79 7.81
CA ASP A 394 22.33 -5.94 8.55
C ASP A 394 23.51 -6.58 7.82
N ILE A 395 23.49 -6.57 6.47
CA ILE A 395 24.60 -7.07 5.65
C ILE A 395 25.83 -6.17 5.84
N ILE A 396 25.62 -4.85 5.79
CA ILE A 396 26.69 -3.86 5.99
C ILE A 396 27.23 -3.97 7.39
N ASP A 397 26.37 -4.04 8.42
CA ASP A 397 26.77 -4.17 9.82
C ASP A 397 27.59 -5.45 10.05
N LYS A 398 27.22 -6.58 9.44
CA LYS A 398 28.01 -7.82 9.49
C LYS A 398 29.39 -7.67 8.86
N ILE A 399 29.48 -7.04 7.70
CA ILE A 399 30.74 -6.82 6.99
C ILE A 399 31.63 -5.88 7.81
N MET A 400 31.10 -4.75 8.27
CA MET A 400 31.81 -3.75 9.03
C MET A 400 32.24 -4.24 10.44
N SER A 401 31.52 -5.18 11.05
CA SER A 401 31.90 -5.78 12.32
C SER A 401 32.94 -6.89 12.19
N SER A 402 33.17 -7.40 10.98
CA SER A 402 34.10 -8.52 10.75
C SER A 402 35.51 -8.02 10.44
N THR A 403 36.45 -8.29 11.33
CA THR A 403 37.87 -7.98 11.13
C THR A 403 38.52 -8.76 9.98
N SER A 404 37.84 -9.80 9.46
CA SER A 404 38.31 -10.61 8.33
C SER A 404 38.17 -9.89 6.98
N TYR A 405 37.28 -8.90 6.90
CA TYR A 405 36.97 -8.21 5.63
C TYR A 405 37.45 -6.75 5.60
N VAL A 406 37.35 -6.06 6.72
CA VAL A 406 37.76 -4.66 6.84
C VAL A 406 38.64 -4.54 8.06
N SER A 407 39.83 -3.96 7.95
CA SER A 407 40.76 -3.80 9.11
C SER A 407 40.10 -2.91 10.16
N SER A 408 40.36 -3.22 11.45
CA SER A 408 39.78 -2.48 12.59
C SER A 408 40.10 -0.98 12.55
N ASP A 409 41.24 -0.60 12.00
CA ASP A 409 41.74 0.78 11.98
C ASP A 409 41.09 1.62 10.87
N LYS A 410 40.23 1.00 10.00
CA LYS A 410 39.68 1.64 8.80
C LYS A 410 38.18 1.38 8.65
N LYS A 411 37.49 0.90 9.70
CA LYS A 411 36.04 0.60 9.66
C LYS A 411 35.20 1.82 9.31
N GLU A 412 35.71 3.00 9.60
CA GLU A 412 34.99 4.26 9.46
C GLU A 412 35.21 4.96 8.14
N LEU A 413 36.14 4.51 7.29
CA LEU A 413 36.52 5.21 6.06
C LEU A 413 35.37 5.47 5.08
N ILE A 414 34.45 4.53 4.96
CA ILE A 414 33.27 4.72 4.08
C ILE A 414 32.36 5.80 4.66
N THR A 415 32.21 5.81 5.98
CA THR A 415 31.39 6.81 6.69
C THR A 415 32.04 8.19 6.60
N GLU A 416 33.35 8.26 6.77
CA GLU A 416 34.17 9.49 6.65
C GLU A 416 34.07 10.05 5.24
N GLU A 417 34.25 9.22 4.21
CA GLU A 417 34.19 9.64 2.80
C GLU A 417 32.82 10.27 2.46
N ILE A 418 31.73 9.64 2.89
CA ILE A 418 30.37 10.15 2.65
C ILE A 418 30.14 11.44 3.44
N SER A 419 30.66 11.53 4.66
CA SER A 419 30.53 12.72 5.52
C SER A 419 31.35 13.90 4.99
N ASP A 420 32.53 13.66 4.54
CA ASP A 420 33.37 14.71 3.95
C ASP A 420 32.73 15.31 2.69
N LYS A 421 32.18 14.45 1.83
CA LYS A 421 31.43 14.92 0.65
C LYS A 421 30.12 15.63 1.03
N TYR A 422 29.44 15.19 2.09
CA TYR A 422 28.29 15.92 2.63
C TYR A 422 28.67 17.34 3.04
N LEU A 423 29.78 17.52 3.77
CA LEU A 423 30.23 18.84 4.21
C LEU A 423 30.54 19.78 3.04
N LEU A 424 30.97 19.24 1.89
CA LEU A 424 31.23 20.02 0.69
C LEU A 424 29.97 20.49 -0.04
N ILE A 425 28.87 19.77 0.05
CA ILE A 425 27.69 20.03 -0.79
C ILE A 425 26.45 20.50 -0.04
N HIS A 426 26.30 20.23 1.28
CA HIS A 426 25.06 20.47 2.03
C HIS A 426 24.57 21.91 1.93
N HIS A 427 25.47 22.90 1.96
CA HIS A 427 25.12 24.33 1.86
C HIS A 427 24.60 24.74 0.46
N GLN A 428 24.75 23.89 -0.55
CA GLN A 428 24.26 24.10 -1.92
C GLN A 428 22.90 23.46 -2.18
N CYS A 429 22.34 22.78 -1.18
CA CYS A 429 21.10 22.02 -1.28
C CYS A 429 20.05 22.57 -0.32
N LYS A 430 18.77 22.48 -0.70
CA LYS A 430 17.65 22.96 0.11
C LYS A 430 16.90 21.84 0.82
N THR A 431 17.05 20.61 0.36
CA THR A 431 16.32 19.43 0.86
C THR A 431 17.26 18.25 1.04
N GLY A 432 16.90 17.30 1.91
CA GLY A 432 17.66 16.08 2.10
C GLY A 432 17.70 15.22 0.83
N ASP A 433 16.66 15.26 0.02
CA ASP A 433 16.61 14.59 -1.29
C ASP A 433 17.73 15.11 -2.23
N GLU A 434 17.88 16.43 -2.34
CA GLU A 434 18.93 17.04 -3.15
C GLU A 434 20.33 16.66 -2.64
N ILE A 435 20.52 16.66 -1.33
CA ILE A 435 21.78 16.26 -0.70
C ILE A 435 22.10 14.81 -1.05
N PHE A 436 21.15 13.90 -0.83
CA PHE A 436 21.33 12.47 -1.09
C PHE A 436 21.67 12.19 -2.55
N ILE A 437 20.93 12.79 -3.48
CA ILE A 437 21.15 12.60 -4.91
C ILE A 437 22.55 13.05 -5.30
N LYS A 438 22.95 14.26 -4.90
CA LYS A 438 24.29 14.80 -5.23
C LYS A 438 25.41 13.96 -4.62
N LEU A 439 25.26 13.51 -3.36
CA LEU A 439 26.22 12.62 -2.72
C LEU A 439 26.41 11.34 -3.52
N VAL A 440 25.30 10.66 -3.83
CA VAL A 440 25.32 9.41 -4.59
C VAL A 440 25.95 9.61 -5.97
N GLU A 441 25.68 10.72 -6.64
CA GLU A 441 26.26 11.04 -7.95
C GLU A 441 27.76 11.26 -7.87
N GLN A 442 28.20 12.13 -6.96
CA GLN A 442 29.64 12.42 -6.80
C GLN A 442 30.42 11.15 -6.47
N ILE A 443 29.97 10.38 -5.49
CA ILE A 443 30.65 9.14 -5.10
C ILE A 443 30.64 8.13 -6.25
N THR A 444 29.51 7.99 -6.96
CA THR A 444 29.42 7.08 -8.11
C THR A 444 30.39 7.48 -9.21
N GLU A 445 30.49 8.76 -9.54
CA GLU A 445 31.38 9.25 -10.60
C GLU A 445 32.84 9.04 -10.26
N GLU A 446 33.22 9.28 -9.02
CA GLU A 446 34.58 9.14 -8.55
C GLU A 446 35.03 7.67 -8.50
N TYR A 447 34.16 6.77 -8.01
CA TYR A 447 34.55 5.38 -7.77
C TYR A 447 34.12 4.39 -8.84
N ALA A 448 33.18 4.72 -9.76
CA ALA A 448 32.63 3.75 -10.72
C ALA A 448 33.70 3.08 -11.60
N SER A 449 34.79 3.77 -11.89
CA SER A 449 35.88 3.22 -12.72
C SER A 449 36.76 2.16 -12.03
N TYR A 450 36.66 2.05 -10.71
CA TYR A 450 37.40 1.04 -9.92
C TYR A 450 36.72 -0.30 -9.87
N PHE A 451 35.46 -0.39 -10.32
CA PHE A 451 34.66 -1.61 -10.24
C PHE A 451 34.48 -2.26 -11.60
N SER A 452 34.38 -3.59 -11.59
CA SER A 452 33.97 -4.39 -12.77
C SER A 452 32.47 -4.35 -13.05
N TYR A 453 31.68 -3.74 -12.15
CA TYR A 453 30.22 -3.66 -12.24
C TYR A 453 29.79 -2.52 -13.18
N SER A 454 28.56 -2.63 -13.72
CA SER A 454 27.98 -1.51 -14.47
C SER A 454 27.83 -0.26 -13.57
N LYS A 455 27.98 0.94 -14.14
CA LYS A 455 27.82 2.20 -13.42
C LYS A 455 26.48 2.27 -12.67
N LEU A 456 25.41 1.69 -13.24
CA LEU A 456 24.09 1.62 -12.63
C LEU A 456 24.10 0.76 -11.34
N ARG A 457 24.78 -0.39 -11.37
CA ARG A 457 24.93 -1.29 -10.21
C ARG A 457 25.78 -0.64 -9.11
N VAL A 458 26.86 0.03 -9.48
CA VAL A 458 27.66 0.84 -8.54
C VAL A 458 26.80 1.92 -7.89
N LYS A 459 26.05 2.71 -8.68
CA LYS A 459 25.15 3.76 -8.16
C LYS A 459 24.13 3.21 -7.17
N ARG A 460 23.60 2.02 -7.42
CA ARG A 460 22.67 1.34 -6.50
C ARG A 460 23.33 1.00 -5.17
N TYR A 461 24.50 0.40 -5.20
CA TYR A 461 25.22 0.04 -3.98
C TYR A 461 25.65 1.27 -3.17
N ILE A 462 26.06 2.34 -3.85
CA ILE A 462 26.33 3.64 -3.21
C ILE A 462 25.07 4.20 -2.54
N LYS A 463 23.88 4.10 -3.16
CA LYS A 463 22.62 4.52 -2.51
C LYS A 463 22.38 3.78 -1.19
N ILE A 464 22.56 2.46 -1.17
CA ILE A 464 22.40 1.64 0.03
C ILE A 464 23.40 2.07 1.11
N LEU A 465 24.67 2.26 0.76
CA LEU A 465 25.70 2.69 1.70
C LEU A 465 25.45 4.10 2.24
N THR A 466 25.09 5.05 1.37
CA THR A 466 24.75 6.42 1.80
C THR A 466 23.54 6.43 2.75
N SER A 467 22.53 5.60 2.48
CA SER A 467 21.38 5.45 3.39
C SER A 467 21.80 4.85 4.74
N TRP A 468 22.70 3.86 4.74
CA TRP A 468 23.23 3.28 5.97
C TRP A 468 24.04 4.29 6.78
N VAL A 469 24.86 5.14 6.13
CA VAL A 469 25.59 6.23 6.80
C VAL A 469 24.62 7.25 7.40
N ILE A 470 23.58 7.65 6.67
CA ILE A 470 22.53 8.53 7.20
C ILE A 470 21.86 7.89 8.43
N TYR A 471 21.62 6.58 8.42
CA TYR A 471 21.08 5.86 9.57
C TYR A 471 22.01 5.88 10.79
N LYS A 472 23.32 5.78 10.58
CA LYS A 472 24.33 5.70 11.65
C LYS A 472 24.80 7.08 12.14
N CYS A 473 24.81 8.14 11.33
CA CYS A 473 25.40 9.43 11.66
C CYS A 473 24.47 10.37 12.42
N LEU A 474 25.06 11.34 13.17
CA LEU A 474 24.34 12.34 13.97
C LEU A 474 24.14 13.69 13.24
N ILE A 475 24.58 13.83 12.01
CA ILE A 475 24.79 15.12 11.31
C ILE A 475 23.55 16.03 11.28
N PHE A 476 22.33 15.53 11.36
CA PHE A 476 21.10 16.35 11.32
C PHE A 476 20.39 16.47 12.67
N ASN A 477 21.03 16.13 13.80
CA ASN A 477 20.42 16.18 15.11
C ASN A 477 20.82 17.39 15.96
N ASP A 478 21.81 18.17 15.53
CA ASP A 478 22.44 19.19 16.37
C ASP A 478 21.65 20.51 16.50
N ASP A 479 20.65 20.78 15.64
CA ASP A 479 19.92 22.05 15.61
C ASP A 479 19.01 22.31 16.84
N LYS A 480 18.78 21.31 17.69
CA LYS A 480 17.95 21.50 18.92
C LYS A 480 18.73 22.04 20.12
N LYS A 481 20.06 22.02 20.14
CA LYS A 481 20.86 22.48 21.29
C LYS A 481 21.22 23.97 21.28
N GLU A 482 21.20 24.62 20.13
CA GLU A 482 21.51 26.06 20.05
C GLU A 482 20.30 27.00 20.30
N LYS A 483 19.07 26.49 20.35
CA LYS A 483 17.88 27.31 20.67
C LYS A 483 17.45 27.26 22.14
N ALA A 484 18.22 26.63 23.02
CA ALA A 484 17.96 26.51 24.46
C ALA A 484 19.08 27.15 25.34
N MET A 485 19.88 28.05 24.79
CA MET A 485 20.76 28.96 25.55
C MET A 485 20.40 30.43 25.33
#